data_0b6bccf82a33edc7cf1ac34e8b0ae617
#
_entry.id   0b6bccf82a33edc7cf1ac34e8b0ae617
#
_cell.length_a   1.000
_cell.length_b   1.000
_cell.length_c   1.000
_cell.angle_alpha   90.00
_cell.angle_beta   90.00
_cell.angle_gamma   90.00
#
_symmetry.space_group_name_H-M   'P 1'
#
loop_
_entity.id
_entity.type
_entity.pdbx_description
1 polymer ?
#
loop_
_entity_poly.entity_id
_entity_poly.type
_entity_poly.pdbx_seq_one_letter_code
_entity_poly.pdbx_strand_id
1 'polypeptide(L)'
;MGIRAFFTDLLTGKSREAAFRQEMEAVYDSSEYQAISECIFDMNIGINMIANAIAKCEFQTRIRGKNVKKDEYYLWNYAPNKNESSTYFIKKMVSKLLKNNECLVYELAGQLFVADGYTMSDDVVREKVFSNVSTGSFSVNRVFGMSEVLYFKNNNENMTALLNGIINSYDTLVQTAYEKFYKSGGEKGILTIDAQKILGDAK
;
A
#
# COMPACT_ATOMS: atom_id res chain seq x y z
N MET A 1 -2.10 43.60 14.92
CA MET A 1 -1.15 42.58 15.40
C MET A 1 0.18 43.23 15.60
N GLY A 2 0.81 43.18 16.78
CA GLY A 2 2.04 43.88 17.05
C GLY A 2 3.25 43.15 16.47
N ILE A 3 4.25 43.88 16.00
CA ILE A 3 5.51 43.39 15.44
C ILE A 3 6.16 42.30 16.32
N ARG A 4 6.03 42.41 17.65
CA ARG A 4 6.52 41.39 18.60
C ARG A 4 5.81 40.03 18.46
N ALA A 5 4.50 40.00 18.22
CA ALA A 5 3.75 38.77 18.03
C ALA A 5 4.16 38.06 16.72
N PHE A 6 4.40 38.83 15.67
CA PHE A 6 4.90 38.31 14.38
C PHE A 6 6.27 37.65 14.52
N PHE A 7 7.23 38.31 15.19
CA PHE A 7 8.55 37.73 15.43
C PHE A 7 8.52 36.51 16.36
N THR A 8 7.61 36.46 17.33
CA THR A 8 7.46 35.32 18.23
C THR A 8 6.90 34.10 17.47
N ASP A 9 5.93 34.30 16.60
CA ASP A 9 5.35 33.23 15.77
C ASP A 9 6.38 32.73 14.74
N LEU A 10 7.17 33.60 14.14
CA LEU A 10 8.24 33.25 13.22
C LEU A 10 9.33 32.40 13.92
N LEU A 11 9.73 32.79 15.12
CA LEU A 11 10.74 32.08 15.92
C LEU A 11 10.24 30.75 16.51
N THR A 12 8.93 30.63 16.78
CA THR A 12 8.34 29.41 17.35
C THR A 12 7.91 28.39 16.31
N GLY A 13 8.02 28.69 15.02
CA GLY A 13 7.66 27.78 13.92
C GLY A 13 6.16 27.54 13.75
N LYS A 14 5.29 28.15 14.58
CA LYS A 14 3.84 27.97 14.50
C LYS A 14 3.21 28.45 13.21
N SER A 15 3.73 29.54 12.64
CA SER A 15 3.28 30.05 11.34
C SER A 15 3.62 29.08 10.20
N ARG A 16 4.79 28.43 10.27
CA ARG A 16 5.24 27.46 9.28
C ARG A 16 4.40 26.17 9.33
N GLU A 17 4.05 25.73 10.53
CA GLU A 17 3.18 24.55 10.70
C GLU A 17 1.76 24.83 10.17
N ALA A 18 1.21 26.01 10.43
CA ALA A 18 -0.10 26.41 9.92
C ALA A 18 -0.09 26.53 8.37
N ALA A 19 0.96 27.10 7.79
CA ALA A 19 1.11 27.21 6.35
C ALA A 19 1.26 25.81 5.70
N PHE A 20 2.03 24.91 6.32
CA PHE A 20 2.14 23.52 5.84
C PHE A 20 0.80 22.80 5.86
N ARG A 21 0.02 22.93 6.95
CA ARG A 21 -1.32 22.36 7.03
C ARG A 21 -2.23 22.88 5.93
N GLN A 22 -2.22 24.18 5.66
CA GLN A 22 -3.04 24.78 4.62
C GLN A 22 -2.66 24.28 3.22
N GLU A 23 -1.37 24.10 2.91
CA GLU A 23 -0.92 23.49 1.65
C GLU A 23 -1.35 22.05 1.53
N MET A 24 -1.25 21.27 2.61
CA MET A 24 -1.72 19.88 2.62
C MET A 24 -3.24 19.80 2.47
N GLU A 25 -4.02 20.65 3.15
CA GLU A 25 -5.47 20.74 2.95
C GLU A 25 -5.81 21.06 1.50
N ALA A 26 -5.11 21.99 0.86
CA ALA A 26 -5.33 22.32 -0.55
C ALA A 26 -5.02 21.13 -1.49
N VAL A 27 -4.08 20.27 -1.13
CA VAL A 27 -3.83 19.00 -1.88
C VAL A 27 -4.96 18.00 -1.66
N TYR A 28 -5.41 17.80 -0.41
CA TYR A 28 -6.52 16.90 -0.11
C TYR A 28 -7.84 17.34 -0.75
N ASP A 29 -8.04 18.66 -0.91
CA ASP A 29 -9.21 19.23 -1.58
C ASP A 29 -9.06 19.30 -3.11
N SER A 30 -7.90 18.95 -3.66
CA SER A 30 -7.70 18.95 -5.10
C SER A 30 -8.53 17.86 -5.79
N SER A 31 -9.06 18.16 -6.97
CA SER A 31 -9.82 17.19 -7.76
C SER A 31 -8.99 15.96 -8.15
N GLU A 32 -7.69 16.14 -8.36
CA GLU A 32 -6.75 15.06 -8.66
C GLU A 32 -6.60 14.10 -7.48
N TYR A 33 -6.45 14.63 -6.26
CA TYR A 33 -6.35 13.79 -5.07
C TYR A 33 -7.64 13.01 -4.82
N GLN A 34 -8.80 13.66 -4.96
CA GLN A 34 -10.10 13.03 -4.80
C GLN A 34 -10.30 11.91 -5.83
N ALA A 35 -10.00 12.15 -7.11
CA ALA A 35 -10.10 11.15 -8.16
C ALA A 35 -9.18 9.92 -7.91
N ILE A 36 -7.95 10.15 -7.46
CA ILE A 36 -7.01 9.07 -7.10
C ILE A 36 -7.54 8.29 -5.89
N SER A 37 -8.03 8.98 -4.88
CA SER A 37 -8.58 8.39 -3.66
C SER A 37 -9.81 7.53 -3.96
N GLU A 38 -10.73 8.00 -4.81
CA GLU A 38 -11.90 7.24 -5.28
C GLU A 38 -11.47 5.99 -6.06
N CYS A 39 -10.51 6.11 -6.96
CA CYS A 39 -10.00 4.98 -7.73
C CYS A 39 -9.39 3.90 -6.82
N ILE A 40 -8.60 4.29 -5.83
CA ILE A 40 -8.02 3.36 -4.82
C ILE A 40 -9.13 2.69 -4.01
N PHE A 41 -10.16 3.45 -3.63
CA PHE A 41 -11.30 2.94 -2.87
C PHE A 41 -12.08 1.90 -3.67
N ASP A 42 -12.45 2.21 -4.92
CA ASP A 42 -13.21 1.32 -5.81
C ASP A 42 -12.45 0.02 -6.09
N MET A 43 -11.14 0.14 -6.32
CA MET A 43 -10.27 -1.01 -6.51
C MET A 43 -10.23 -1.91 -5.26
N ASN A 44 -10.13 -1.33 -4.07
CA ASN A 44 -10.16 -2.11 -2.82
C ASN A 44 -11.53 -2.79 -2.62
N ILE A 45 -12.64 -2.15 -3.02
CA ILE A 45 -13.96 -2.78 -3.02
C ILE A 45 -13.96 -4.00 -3.94
N GLY A 46 -13.50 -3.86 -5.19
CA GLY A 46 -13.41 -4.96 -6.15
C GLY A 46 -12.58 -6.15 -5.63
N ILE A 47 -11.39 -5.86 -5.10
CA ILE A 47 -10.52 -6.87 -4.48
C ILE A 47 -11.22 -7.58 -3.32
N ASN A 48 -11.87 -6.82 -2.43
CA ASN A 48 -12.60 -7.39 -1.30
C ASN A 48 -13.79 -8.25 -1.74
N MET A 49 -14.51 -7.87 -2.78
CA MET A 49 -15.61 -8.66 -3.34
C MET A 49 -15.11 -10.02 -3.85
N ILE A 50 -14.04 -10.03 -4.63
CA ILE A 50 -13.42 -11.26 -5.16
C ILE A 50 -12.90 -12.13 -4.00
N ALA A 51 -12.15 -11.53 -3.07
CA ALA A 51 -11.60 -12.24 -1.92
C ALA A 51 -12.70 -12.85 -1.03
N ASN A 52 -13.81 -12.12 -0.82
CA ASN A 52 -14.97 -12.63 -0.09
C ASN A 52 -15.67 -13.77 -0.82
N ALA A 53 -15.77 -13.73 -2.14
CA ALA A 53 -16.38 -14.79 -2.92
C ALA A 53 -15.55 -16.08 -2.84
N ILE A 54 -14.22 -15.97 -3.01
CA ILE A 54 -13.30 -17.12 -2.93
C ILE A 54 -13.25 -17.70 -1.50
N ALA A 55 -13.27 -16.84 -0.47
CA ALA A 55 -13.25 -17.27 0.92
C ALA A 55 -14.51 -18.05 1.36
N LYS A 56 -15.58 -18.02 0.57
CA LYS A 56 -16.80 -18.84 0.79
C LYS A 56 -16.73 -20.21 0.11
N CYS A 57 -15.75 -20.43 -0.75
CA CYS A 57 -15.58 -21.70 -1.44
C CYS A 57 -14.98 -22.76 -0.51
N GLU A 58 -15.46 -23.99 -0.63
CA GLU A 58 -14.88 -25.16 0.06
C GLU A 58 -13.71 -25.72 -0.76
N PHE A 59 -12.54 -25.81 -0.17
CA PHE A 59 -11.37 -26.42 -0.76
C PHE A 59 -11.42 -27.94 -0.62
N GLN A 60 -11.42 -28.65 -1.75
CA GLN A 60 -11.48 -30.10 -1.78
C GLN A 60 -10.09 -30.68 -1.94
N THR A 61 -9.70 -31.55 -1.02
CA THR A 61 -8.48 -32.36 -1.14
C THR A 61 -8.81 -33.69 -1.77
N ARG A 62 -8.05 -34.11 -2.80
CA ARG A 62 -8.28 -35.36 -3.53
C ARG A 62 -7.05 -36.25 -3.48
N ILE A 63 -7.22 -37.50 -3.09
CA ILE A 63 -6.19 -38.53 -3.17
C ILE A 63 -6.68 -39.60 -4.11
N ARG A 64 -5.91 -39.87 -5.19
CA ARG A 64 -6.25 -40.85 -6.23
C ARG A 64 -7.67 -40.66 -6.79
N GLY A 65 -8.07 -39.40 -7.01
CA GLY A 65 -9.38 -39.06 -7.56
C GLY A 65 -10.57 -39.08 -6.58
N LYS A 66 -10.36 -39.48 -5.34
CA LYS A 66 -11.40 -39.50 -4.29
C LYS A 66 -11.24 -38.30 -3.36
N ASN A 67 -12.37 -37.67 -3.02
CA ASN A 67 -12.37 -36.56 -2.04
C ASN A 67 -12.04 -37.15 -0.65
N VAL A 68 -11.10 -36.53 0.03
CA VAL A 68 -10.63 -36.97 1.34
C VAL A 68 -10.62 -35.78 2.29
N LYS A 69 -11.24 -35.93 3.47
CA LYS A 69 -11.20 -34.91 4.53
C LYS A 69 -10.17 -35.34 5.58
N LYS A 70 -8.91 -34.95 5.33
CA LYS A 70 -7.78 -35.17 6.26
C LYS A 70 -7.24 -33.81 6.74
N ASP A 71 -6.06 -33.82 7.32
CA ASP A 71 -5.44 -32.67 7.97
C ASP A 71 -5.35 -31.44 7.03
N GLU A 72 -4.99 -31.65 5.76
CA GLU A 72 -4.92 -30.60 4.76
C GLU A 72 -6.29 -29.96 4.48
N TYR A 73 -7.36 -30.78 4.48
CA TYR A 73 -8.71 -30.26 4.32
C TYR A 73 -9.08 -29.33 5.49
N TYR A 74 -8.74 -29.69 6.73
CA TYR A 74 -9.02 -28.86 7.90
C TYR A 74 -8.16 -27.61 7.96
N LEU A 75 -6.90 -27.68 7.56
CA LEU A 75 -6.03 -26.52 7.43
C LEU A 75 -6.61 -25.47 6.47
N TRP A 76 -7.10 -25.91 5.31
CA TRP A 76 -7.63 -24.97 4.31
C TRP A 76 -9.02 -24.45 4.63
N ASN A 77 -9.90 -25.24 5.25
CA ASN A 77 -11.30 -24.88 5.40
C ASN A 77 -11.68 -24.40 6.80
N TYR A 78 -10.85 -24.65 7.80
CA TYR A 78 -11.19 -24.29 9.19
C TYR A 78 -10.13 -23.44 9.86
N ALA A 79 -8.93 -23.93 10.07
CA ALA A 79 -7.88 -23.28 10.83
C ALA A 79 -6.50 -23.48 10.20
N PRO A 80 -6.08 -22.60 9.30
CA PRO A 80 -4.75 -22.66 8.69
C PRO A 80 -3.61 -22.49 9.72
N ASN A 81 -3.84 -21.70 10.74
CA ASN A 81 -2.95 -21.51 11.88
C ASN A 81 -3.76 -21.18 13.16
N LYS A 82 -3.06 -21.09 14.29
CA LYS A 82 -3.69 -20.84 15.59
C LYS A 82 -4.31 -19.46 15.74
N ASN A 83 -3.90 -18.49 14.91
CA ASN A 83 -4.27 -17.08 15.05
C ASN A 83 -5.25 -16.62 13.98
N GLU A 84 -5.45 -17.39 12.91
CA GLU A 84 -6.27 -16.99 11.77
C GLU A 84 -7.30 -18.04 11.40
N SER A 85 -8.53 -17.62 11.16
CA SER A 85 -9.55 -18.49 10.56
C SER A 85 -9.28 -18.67 9.06
N SER A 86 -9.79 -19.78 8.48
CA SER A 86 -9.69 -20.02 7.04
C SER A 86 -10.20 -18.86 6.20
N THR A 87 -11.35 -18.29 6.56
CA THR A 87 -11.93 -17.15 5.83
C THR A 87 -10.98 -15.95 5.80
N TYR A 88 -10.37 -15.62 6.93
CA TYR A 88 -9.43 -14.49 7.01
C TYR A 88 -8.15 -14.78 6.22
N PHE A 89 -7.59 -15.96 6.37
CA PHE A 89 -6.40 -16.43 5.67
C PHE A 89 -6.57 -16.37 4.15
N ILE A 90 -7.69 -16.90 3.63
CA ILE A 90 -7.98 -16.90 2.19
C ILE A 90 -8.18 -15.48 1.66
N LYS A 91 -8.90 -14.62 2.40
CA LYS A 91 -9.02 -13.21 2.04
C LYS A 91 -7.67 -12.52 1.95
N LYS A 92 -6.80 -12.73 2.93
CA LYS A 92 -5.43 -12.18 2.97
C LYS A 92 -4.62 -12.66 1.76
N MET A 93 -4.66 -13.96 1.48
CA MET A 93 -3.98 -14.60 0.35
C MET A 93 -4.45 -14.02 -1.00
N VAL A 94 -5.77 -14.00 -1.23
CA VAL A 94 -6.35 -13.51 -2.48
C VAL A 94 -6.12 -12.02 -2.66
N SER A 95 -6.31 -11.23 -1.61
CA SER A 95 -6.06 -9.79 -1.66
C SER A 95 -4.61 -9.49 -2.00
N LYS A 96 -3.67 -10.26 -1.45
CA LYS A 96 -2.24 -10.12 -1.75
C LYS A 96 -1.92 -10.51 -3.19
N LEU A 97 -2.48 -11.64 -3.65
CA LEU A 97 -2.32 -12.08 -5.04
C LEU A 97 -2.83 -11.04 -6.06
N LEU A 98 -3.97 -10.41 -5.77
CA LEU A 98 -4.54 -9.40 -6.67
C LEU A 98 -3.79 -8.07 -6.62
N LYS A 99 -3.28 -7.67 -5.45
CA LYS A 99 -2.53 -6.41 -5.29
C LYS A 99 -1.10 -6.50 -5.84
N ASN A 100 -0.42 -7.58 -5.54
CA ASN A 100 1.02 -7.72 -5.82
C ASN A 100 1.29 -8.61 -7.03
N ASN A 101 0.26 -9.17 -7.69
CA ASN A 101 0.36 -10.20 -8.73
C ASN A 101 1.02 -11.51 -8.28
N GLU A 102 1.42 -11.61 -7.03
CA GLU A 102 2.01 -12.82 -6.47
C GLU A 102 1.67 -12.99 -5.00
N CYS A 103 1.67 -14.22 -4.55
CA CYS A 103 1.44 -14.57 -3.16
C CYS A 103 2.19 -15.86 -2.83
N LEU A 104 2.94 -15.85 -1.74
CA LEU A 104 3.64 -17.00 -1.21
C LEU A 104 2.94 -17.48 0.05
N VAL A 105 2.58 -18.78 0.07
CA VAL A 105 2.11 -19.48 1.25
C VAL A 105 3.12 -20.54 1.61
N TYR A 106 3.53 -20.59 2.86
CA TYR A 106 4.49 -21.56 3.38
C TYR A 106 3.96 -22.26 4.61
N GLU A 107 4.46 -23.45 4.85
CA GLU A 107 4.14 -24.23 6.02
C GLU A 107 5.26 -24.14 7.06
N LEU A 108 4.89 -23.91 8.30
CA LEU A 108 5.80 -23.95 9.44
C LEU A 108 5.12 -24.66 10.63
N ALA A 109 5.73 -25.72 11.11
CA ALA A 109 5.22 -26.52 12.24
C ALA A 109 3.76 -27.00 12.05
N GLY A 110 3.40 -27.45 10.85
CA GLY A 110 2.06 -27.94 10.51
C GLY A 110 1.00 -26.84 10.41
N GLN A 111 1.40 -25.60 10.24
CA GLN A 111 0.51 -24.44 10.10
C GLN A 111 0.84 -23.67 8.83
N LEU A 112 -0.17 -23.09 8.19
CA LEU A 112 -0.03 -22.31 6.97
C LEU A 112 0.06 -20.81 7.27
N PHE A 113 0.97 -20.14 6.60
CA PHE A 113 1.18 -18.71 6.71
C PHE A 113 1.29 -18.05 5.33
N VAL A 114 0.70 -16.88 5.19
CA VAL A 114 0.90 -16.02 4.02
C VAL A 114 2.12 -15.14 4.29
N ALA A 115 3.15 -15.26 3.46
CA ALA A 115 4.35 -14.45 3.58
C ALA A 115 4.05 -12.99 3.27
N ASP A 116 4.55 -12.06 4.06
CA ASP A 116 4.44 -10.61 3.81
C ASP A 116 5.60 -10.09 2.96
N GLY A 117 6.78 -10.67 3.13
CA GLY A 117 7.95 -10.40 2.32
C GLY A 117 8.76 -11.68 2.11
N TYR A 118 9.47 -11.76 1.01
CA TYR A 118 10.42 -12.83 0.70
C TYR A 118 11.38 -12.38 -0.41
N THR A 119 12.48 -13.07 -0.54
CA THR A 119 13.43 -12.93 -1.64
C THR A 119 13.40 -14.21 -2.47
N MET A 120 13.06 -14.11 -3.74
CA MET A 120 13.04 -15.24 -4.65
C MET A 120 14.31 -15.25 -5.52
N SER A 121 14.99 -16.39 -5.57
CA SER A 121 16.06 -16.63 -6.55
C SER A 121 15.44 -17.19 -7.81
N ASP A 122 15.53 -16.44 -8.91
CA ASP A 122 14.99 -16.83 -10.21
C ASP A 122 16.14 -17.33 -11.09
N ASP A 123 16.55 -18.57 -10.87
CA ASP A 123 17.56 -19.26 -11.69
C ASP A 123 16.83 -20.05 -12.78
N VAL A 124 17.30 -19.96 -14.04
CA VAL A 124 16.69 -20.66 -15.17
C VAL A 124 16.94 -22.16 -15.12
N VAL A 125 18.02 -22.59 -14.48
CA VAL A 125 18.48 -24.01 -14.49
C VAL A 125 18.14 -24.71 -13.17
N ARG A 126 18.03 -23.96 -12.08
CA ARG A 126 17.80 -24.51 -10.74
C ARG A 126 16.38 -24.24 -10.28
N GLU A 127 15.90 -25.07 -9.37
CA GLU A 127 14.63 -24.83 -8.69
C GLU A 127 14.63 -23.45 -8.00
N LYS A 128 13.53 -22.73 -8.13
CA LYS A 128 13.34 -21.45 -7.43
C LYS A 128 13.37 -21.68 -5.93
N VAL A 129 14.10 -20.82 -5.25
CA VAL A 129 14.20 -20.86 -3.80
C VAL A 129 13.75 -19.53 -3.20
N PHE A 130 13.11 -19.61 -2.04
CA PHE A 130 12.57 -18.48 -1.31
C PHE A 130 13.33 -18.32 0.00
N SER A 131 13.92 -17.16 0.21
CA SER A 131 14.69 -16.79 1.40
C SER A 131 14.12 -15.51 2.02
N ASN A 132 14.56 -15.20 3.24
CA ASN A 132 14.10 -14.02 4.00
C ASN A 132 12.56 -13.93 4.11
N VAL A 133 11.91 -15.09 4.26
CA VAL A 133 10.46 -15.15 4.36
C VAL A 133 10.01 -14.54 5.67
N SER A 134 9.12 -13.56 5.60
CA SER A 134 8.60 -12.85 6.78
C SER A 134 7.08 -12.81 6.79
N THR A 135 6.50 -12.85 8.01
CA THR A 135 5.07 -12.67 8.24
C THR A 135 4.88 -11.80 9.47
N GLY A 136 4.34 -10.60 9.30
CA GLY A 136 4.32 -9.57 10.32
C GLY A 136 5.74 -9.21 10.78
N SER A 137 5.97 -9.23 12.07
CA SER A 137 7.30 -9.00 12.68
C SER A 137 8.19 -10.23 12.74
N PHE A 138 7.66 -11.41 12.35
CA PHE A 138 8.38 -12.66 12.41
C PHE A 138 9.10 -12.95 11.09
N SER A 139 10.38 -13.23 11.15
CA SER A 139 11.21 -13.61 10.01
C SER A 139 11.70 -15.04 10.17
N VAL A 140 11.53 -15.86 9.13
CA VAL A 140 11.95 -17.27 9.11
C VAL A 140 13.36 -17.33 8.57
N ASN A 141 14.29 -17.79 9.40
CA ASN A 141 15.69 -17.98 9.00
C ASN A 141 15.89 -19.36 8.34
N ARG A 142 15.09 -19.62 7.29
CA ARG A 142 15.13 -20.86 6.48
C ARG A 142 14.92 -20.51 5.03
N VAL A 143 15.57 -21.25 4.16
CA VAL A 143 15.34 -21.23 2.71
C VAL A 143 14.35 -22.33 2.36
N PHE A 144 13.34 -21.99 1.58
CA PHE A 144 12.31 -22.92 1.10
C PHE A 144 12.50 -23.17 -0.39
N GLY A 145 12.41 -24.43 -0.80
CA GLY A 145 12.31 -24.81 -2.21
C GLY A 145 10.89 -24.61 -2.74
N MET A 146 10.74 -24.62 -4.07
CA MET A 146 9.43 -24.49 -4.71
C MET A 146 8.46 -25.62 -4.33
N SER A 147 8.98 -26.79 -4.03
CA SER A 147 8.20 -27.97 -3.59
C SER A 147 7.68 -27.87 -2.14
N GLU A 148 8.23 -26.96 -1.33
CA GLU A 148 7.89 -26.77 0.07
C GLU A 148 6.90 -25.62 0.31
N VAL A 149 6.56 -24.88 -0.75
CA VAL A 149 5.70 -23.69 -0.67
C VAL A 149 4.60 -23.74 -1.72
N LEU A 150 3.55 -22.95 -1.52
CA LEU A 150 2.56 -22.68 -2.54
C LEU A 150 2.79 -21.25 -3.06
N TYR A 151 3.37 -21.17 -4.23
CA TYR A 151 3.61 -19.91 -4.91
C TYR A 151 2.54 -19.67 -5.98
N PHE A 152 1.75 -18.65 -5.76
CA PHE A 152 0.72 -18.19 -6.68
C PHE A 152 1.23 -16.98 -7.44
N LYS A 153 1.14 -17.03 -8.76
CA LYS A 153 1.47 -15.90 -9.62
C LYS A 153 0.28 -15.60 -10.54
N ASN A 154 -0.14 -14.35 -10.52
CA ASN A 154 -1.13 -13.85 -11.45
C ASN A 154 -0.41 -13.14 -12.61
N ASN A 155 -0.73 -13.48 -13.86
CA ASN A 155 -0.11 -12.87 -15.03
C ASN A 155 -0.83 -11.60 -15.51
N ASN A 156 -1.52 -10.91 -14.61
CA ASN A 156 -2.22 -9.67 -14.93
C ASN A 156 -1.28 -8.45 -14.78
N GLU A 157 -0.38 -8.28 -15.73
CA GLU A 157 0.57 -7.16 -15.75
C GLU A 157 -0.13 -5.79 -15.80
N ASN A 158 -1.31 -5.73 -16.41
CA ASN A 158 -2.10 -4.49 -16.50
C ASN A 158 -2.54 -3.98 -15.13
N MET A 159 -2.90 -4.86 -14.21
CA MET A 159 -3.31 -4.47 -12.85
C MET A 159 -2.14 -3.85 -12.08
N THR A 160 -0.96 -4.45 -12.15
CA THR A 160 0.24 -3.93 -11.48
C THR A 160 0.66 -2.57 -12.09
N ALA A 161 0.60 -2.44 -13.41
CA ALA A 161 0.90 -1.17 -14.09
C ALA A 161 -0.07 -0.06 -13.68
N LEU A 162 -1.37 -0.38 -13.60
CA LEU A 162 -2.41 0.55 -13.16
C LEU A 162 -2.17 0.99 -11.70
N LEU A 163 -1.91 0.04 -10.80
CA LEU A 163 -1.62 0.32 -9.39
C LEU A 163 -0.39 1.22 -9.22
N ASN A 164 0.69 0.89 -9.90
CA ASN A 164 1.92 1.70 -9.86
C ASN A 164 1.68 3.09 -10.45
N GLY A 165 0.89 3.21 -11.51
CA GLY A 165 0.50 4.50 -12.08
C GLY A 165 -0.25 5.39 -11.06
N ILE A 166 -1.22 4.83 -10.35
CA ILE A 166 -2.00 5.52 -9.31
C ILE A 166 -1.11 5.95 -8.15
N ILE A 167 -0.25 5.05 -7.64
CA ILE A 167 0.68 5.34 -6.54
C ILE A 167 1.65 6.46 -6.94
N ASN A 168 2.25 6.37 -8.12
CA ASN A 168 3.18 7.40 -8.61
C ASN A 168 2.50 8.76 -8.78
N SER A 169 1.25 8.80 -9.24
CA SER A 169 0.48 10.05 -9.34
C SER A 169 0.23 10.65 -7.97
N TYR A 170 -0.12 9.84 -6.98
CA TYR A 170 -0.29 10.28 -5.59
C TYR A 170 1.01 10.82 -5.01
N ASP A 171 2.11 10.09 -5.15
CA ASP A 171 3.43 10.52 -4.66
C ASP A 171 3.86 11.85 -5.31
N THR A 172 3.60 12.03 -6.61
CA THR A 172 3.90 13.27 -7.33
C THR A 172 3.10 14.46 -6.76
N LEU A 173 1.82 14.28 -6.44
CA LEU A 173 1.01 15.33 -5.83
C LEU A 173 1.56 15.75 -4.46
N VAL A 174 1.86 14.77 -3.61
CA VAL A 174 2.41 15.02 -2.26
C VAL A 174 3.78 15.70 -2.35
N GLN A 175 4.67 15.24 -3.23
CA GLN A 175 5.98 15.83 -3.44
C GLN A 175 5.87 17.27 -3.96
N THR A 176 4.95 17.53 -4.88
CA THR A 176 4.72 18.88 -5.42
C THR A 176 4.26 19.85 -4.32
N ALA A 177 3.39 19.39 -3.42
CA ALA A 177 2.95 20.20 -2.28
C ALA A 177 4.11 20.50 -1.33
N TYR A 178 4.91 19.49 -1.02
CA TYR A 178 6.09 19.62 -0.18
C TYR A 178 7.12 20.61 -0.77
N GLU A 179 7.41 20.50 -2.07
CA GLU A 179 8.32 21.42 -2.75
C GLU A 179 7.78 22.86 -2.77
N LYS A 180 6.49 23.05 -3.03
CA LYS A 180 5.86 24.38 -2.98
C LYS A 180 6.01 24.99 -1.60
N PHE A 181 5.77 24.21 -0.54
CA PHE A 181 5.95 24.65 0.83
C PHE A 181 7.39 25.06 1.12
N TYR A 182 8.35 24.24 0.71
CA TYR A 182 9.77 24.52 0.91
C TYR A 182 10.25 25.76 0.13
N LYS A 183 9.86 25.88 -1.15
CA LYS A 183 10.22 27.03 -2.00
C LYS A 183 9.60 28.35 -1.51
N SER A 184 8.39 28.29 -0.93
CA SER A 184 7.75 29.48 -0.34
C SER A 184 8.31 29.85 1.04
N GLY A 185 9.23 29.05 1.61
CA GLY A 185 9.74 29.25 2.97
C GLY A 185 8.66 29.12 4.04
N GLY A 186 7.49 28.55 3.70
CA GLY A 186 6.33 28.45 4.57
C GLY A 186 5.54 29.75 4.70
N GLU A 187 5.86 30.77 3.89
CA GLU A 187 5.14 32.05 3.87
C GLU A 187 4.56 32.33 2.48
N LYS A 188 3.27 32.67 2.43
CA LYS A 188 2.61 33.20 1.25
C LYS A 188 2.31 34.66 1.50
N GLY A 189 2.96 35.56 0.73
CA GLY A 189 2.68 36.96 0.71
C GLY A 189 2.08 37.37 -0.63
N ILE A 190 0.98 38.09 -0.62
CA ILE A 190 0.47 38.81 -1.80
C ILE A 190 1.02 40.24 -1.72
N LEU A 191 1.93 40.55 -2.60
CA LEU A 191 2.42 41.95 -2.75
C LEU A 191 1.44 42.68 -3.67
N THR A 192 0.54 43.47 -3.08
CA THR A 192 -0.31 44.39 -3.85
C THR A 192 0.45 45.67 -4.08
N ILE A 193 0.92 45.90 -5.30
CA ILE A 193 1.58 47.13 -5.69
C ILE A 193 0.53 48.06 -6.27
N ASP A 194 0.30 49.20 -5.62
CA ASP A 194 -0.55 50.25 -6.15
C ASP A 194 0.24 51.07 -7.18
N ALA A 195 0.09 50.71 -8.47
CA ALA A 195 0.80 51.34 -9.59
C ALA A 195 0.48 52.82 -9.72
N GLN A 196 -0.62 53.31 -9.19
CA GLN A 196 -0.95 54.76 -9.24
C GLN A 196 -0.12 55.61 -8.30
N LYS A 197 0.35 55.05 -7.18
CA LYS A 197 1.25 55.76 -6.26
C LYS A 197 2.68 55.86 -6.77
N ILE A 198 3.13 54.95 -7.62
CA ILE A 198 4.50 54.95 -8.18
C ILE A 198 4.61 55.93 -9.32
N LEU A 199 3.53 56.20 -10.07
CA LEU A 199 3.50 57.14 -11.20
C LEU A 199 3.18 58.58 -10.81
N GLY A 200 2.77 58.81 -9.53
CA GLY A 200 2.38 60.15 -9.05
C GLY A 200 3.52 61.06 -8.60
N ASP A 201 4.72 60.55 -8.34
CA ASP A 201 5.86 61.32 -7.82
C ASP A 201 6.91 61.68 -8.91
N ALA A 202 6.58 61.50 -10.19
CA ALA A 202 7.40 61.94 -11.31
C ALA A 202 6.86 63.28 -11.89
N LYS A 203 6.94 64.35 -11.10
CA LYS A 203 6.84 65.74 -11.60
C LYS A 203 7.98 66.56 -11.04
#